data_c9ac828a26ccaba193ff62e7aa4e6dea
#
_entry.id   c9ac828a26ccaba193ff62e7aa4e6dea
#
_cell.length_a   1.000
_cell.length_b   1.000
_cell.length_c   1.000
_cell.angle_alpha   90.00
_cell.angle_beta   90.00
_cell.angle_gamma   90.00
#
_symmetry.space_group_name_H-M   'P 1'
#
loop_
_entity.id
_entity.type
_entity.pdbx_description
1 polymer ?
#
loop_
_entity_poly.entity_id
_entity_poly.type
_entity_poly.pdbx_seq_one_letter_code
_entity_poly.pdbx_strand_id
1 'polypeptide(L)'
;MPIQQIFLGLGAAKEMMRYIWGSNEHPYSGMLGQNQGPAQSDGYSSPVQLTAGNVPWVGHSAHGQGVSAMVREDGTYWTWGRQTHGQLGHNQATNTAISSPVQVGSDTTWSSTYNKMSGDGSSYTFANIKTDGTLWMWGRCSEGQCGQGDTNDRSSPVQIPGTNWVHVRNNYSRTHAIKSDGTLWAWGNNGELLGVNTPENNDYSSPKQIPGTSWTTNLTILKNGGACVRTDGTLWMWGANDNGILGQNSPGPHRKSPIQVGSDTTWSKVAGDASRDAIFAFKTDGTLWSWGINGNGNLGHNNKTTYSSPKQVTGTTWNTIRTCNYATLGIKNDGTLWSWGANYAGKLGHNDDNKRSSPVQVGSATGWQADTLSIGQDVTSATLEE
;
A
#
# COMPACT_ATOMS: atom_id res chain seq x y z
N MET A 1 -20.80 26.42 -2.18
CA MET A 1 -21.09 27.06 -3.48
C MET A 1 -20.52 26.16 -4.56
N PRO A 2 -21.25 25.77 -5.58
CA PRO A 2 -20.73 24.91 -6.63
C PRO A 2 -19.85 25.74 -7.56
N ILE A 3 -18.62 25.28 -7.81
CA ILE A 3 -17.76 25.85 -8.86
C ILE A 3 -18.20 25.20 -10.17
N GLN A 4 -19.07 25.90 -10.91
CA GLN A 4 -19.19 25.69 -12.35
C GLN A 4 -18.20 26.63 -13.04
N GLN A 5 -17.22 26.09 -13.72
CA GLN A 5 -16.60 26.74 -14.86
C GLN A 5 -16.73 25.83 -16.08
N ILE A 6 -17.52 26.33 -17.01
CA ILE A 6 -17.74 25.78 -18.33
C ILE A 6 -16.50 26.10 -19.18
N PHE A 7 -15.81 25.07 -19.68
CA PHE A 7 -14.95 25.18 -20.86
C PHE A 7 -15.60 24.44 -22.02
N LEU A 8 -16.18 25.19 -22.95
CA LEU A 8 -16.55 24.72 -24.27
C LEU A 8 -15.37 24.93 -25.23
N GLY A 9 -14.87 23.85 -25.82
CA GLY A 9 -14.15 23.92 -27.08
C GLY A 9 -12.89 23.10 -27.18
N LEU A 10 -12.92 22.06 -28.04
CA LEU A 10 -11.82 21.28 -28.60
C LEU A 10 -11.19 20.27 -27.62
N GLY A 11 -11.54 18.99 -27.76
CA GLY A 11 -10.81 17.78 -27.38
C GLY A 11 -9.72 17.89 -26.30
N ALA A 12 -9.98 18.60 -25.20
CA ALA A 12 -9.06 18.66 -24.09
C ALA A 12 -9.01 17.28 -23.44
N ALA A 13 -7.82 16.73 -23.27
CA ALA A 13 -7.59 15.57 -22.43
C ALA A 13 -8.26 15.84 -21.07
N LYS A 14 -9.09 14.90 -20.60
CA LYS A 14 -9.75 14.99 -19.28
C LYS A 14 -8.69 15.31 -18.23
N GLU A 15 -8.93 16.33 -17.42
CA GLU A 15 -7.98 16.74 -16.39
C GLU A 15 -8.01 15.74 -15.23
N MET A 16 -6.89 15.11 -14.96
CA MET A 16 -6.72 14.14 -13.87
C MET A 16 -6.39 14.87 -12.58
N MET A 17 -7.36 15.01 -11.68
CA MET A 17 -7.17 15.70 -10.41
C MET A 17 -6.77 14.74 -9.29
N ARG A 18 -5.67 15.03 -8.61
CA ARG A 18 -5.23 14.26 -7.45
C ARG A 18 -5.82 14.83 -6.17
N TYR A 19 -6.48 13.98 -5.40
CA TYR A 19 -7.05 14.31 -4.10
C TYR A 19 -6.32 13.60 -2.97
N ILE A 20 -6.22 14.27 -1.82
CA ILE A 20 -5.63 13.76 -0.59
C ILE A 20 -6.48 14.16 0.61
N TRP A 21 -6.62 13.29 1.61
CA TRP A 21 -7.35 13.58 2.85
C TRP A 21 -6.87 12.71 4.01
N GLY A 22 -7.27 13.01 5.23
CA GLY A 22 -6.88 12.32 6.46
C GLY A 22 -6.25 13.27 7.47
N SER A 23 -5.49 12.72 8.42
CA SER A 23 -4.87 13.49 9.51
C SER A 23 -3.64 14.26 9.06
N ASN A 24 -3.47 15.44 9.64
CA ASN A 24 -2.23 16.23 9.64
C ASN A 24 -1.66 16.41 11.05
N GLU A 25 -2.22 15.69 12.03
CA GLU A 25 -2.04 15.94 13.47
C GLU A 25 -0.71 15.47 14.07
N HIS A 26 0.08 14.69 13.35
CA HIS A 26 1.35 14.23 13.91
C HIS A 26 2.31 15.43 14.04
N PRO A 27 2.98 15.64 15.20
CA PRO A 27 3.79 16.85 15.46
C PRO A 27 4.98 17.06 14.49
N TYR A 28 5.13 16.19 13.50
CA TYR A 28 6.20 16.24 12.49
C TYR A 28 5.66 16.00 11.05
N SER A 29 4.35 16.19 10.77
CA SER A 29 3.84 15.52 9.57
C SER A 29 3.75 16.37 8.31
N GLY A 30 3.10 17.44 8.19
CA GLY A 30 2.92 18.12 6.90
C GLY A 30 2.50 17.17 5.74
N MET A 31 1.91 16.00 6.05
CA MET A 31 1.68 14.87 5.13
C MET A 31 0.73 15.18 3.98
N LEU A 32 -0.13 16.19 4.14
CA LEU A 32 -1.12 16.57 3.13
C LEU A 32 -0.51 17.43 2.00
N GLY A 33 0.76 17.84 2.12
CA GLY A 33 1.46 18.56 1.05
C GLY A 33 0.87 19.95 0.73
N GLN A 34 0.06 20.52 1.63
CA GLN A 34 -0.65 21.78 1.44
C GLN A 34 0.12 22.99 1.99
N ASN A 35 1.42 22.86 2.21
CA ASN A 35 2.28 23.89 2.83
C ASN A 35 1.79 24.36 4.22
N GLN A 36 1.07 23.50 4.92
CA GLN A 36 0.57 23.76 6.26
C GLN A 36 1.54 23.15 7.28
N GLY A 37 2.11 24.00 8.14
CA GLY A 37 3.03 23.57 9.19
C GLY A 37 2.34 22.71 10.27
N PRO A 38 3.12 22.08 11.16
CA PRO A 38 2.62 21.18 12.21
C PRO A 38 1.74 21.87 13.28
N ALA A 39 1.56 23.17 13.21
CA ALA A 39 0.71 23.93 14.13
C ALA A 39 -0.78 23.95 13.74
N GLN A 40 -1.15 23.42 12.55
CA GLN A 40 -2.55 23.23 12.18
C GLN A 40 -2.90 21.77 12.42
N SER A 41 -3.53 21.50 13.55
CA SER A 41 -3.91 20.19 14.06
C SER A 41 -5.03 19.49 13.27
N ASP A 42 -5.65 20.17 12.30
CA ASP A 42 -6.86 19.68 11.67
C ASP A 42 -6.52 18.99 10.33
N GLY A 43 -6.74 17.68 10.27
CA GLY A 43 -6.79 16.92 9.03
C GLY A 43 -8.02 17.28 8.18
N TYR A 44 -8.09 16.75 6.98
CA TYR A 44 -9.26 16.86 6.12
C TYR A 44 -10.06 15.56 6.18
N SER A 45 -11.31 15.62 6.64
CA SER A 45 -12.24 14.47 6.65
C SER A 45 -12.92 14.24 5.29
N SER A 46 -12.66 15.10 4.32
CA SER A 46 -13.11 15.00 2.91
C SER A 46 -11.95 15.24 1.95
N PRO A 47 -12.01 14.73 0.70
CA PRO A 47 -10.95 14.91 -0.30
C PRO A 47 -10.65 16.37 -0.60
N VAL A 48 -9.36 16.74 -0.60
CA VAL A 48 -8.85 18.06 -0.98
C VAL A 48 -7.87 17.90 -2.13
N GLN A 49 -7.94 18.76 -3.14
CA GLN A 49 -7.07 18.68 -4.31
C GLN A 49 -5.62 18.99 -3.96
N LEU A 50 -4.69 18.11 -4.39
CA LEU A 50 -3.25 18.36 -4.31
C LEU A 50 -2.79 19.15 -5.54
N THR A 51 -2.39 20.40 -5.34
CA THR A 51 -1.89 21.24 -6.44
C THR A 51 -0.52 20.75 -6.94
N ALA A 52 -0.40 20.55 -8.25
CA ALA A 52 0.78 19.93 -8.88
C ALA A 52 1.72 20.93 -9.57
N GLY A 53 1.40 22.21 -9.63
CA GLY A 53 2.08 23.13 -10.55
C GLY A 53 1.78 22.78 -12.02
N ASN A 54 2.80 22.88 -12.90
CA ASN A 54 2.61 22.68 -14.35
C ASN A 54 2.75 21.22 -14.82
N VAL A 55 3.15 20.26 -13.92
CA VAL A 55 3.32 18.84 -14.28
C VAL A 55 2.40 17.99 -13.43
N PRO A 56 1.48 17.22 -14.02
CA PRO A 56 0.51 16.43 -13.28
C PRO A 56 1.14 15.34 -12.40
N TRP A 57 0.47 15.03 -11.28
CA TRP A 57 0.72 13.83 -10.48
C TRP A 57 0.10 12.62 -11.15
N VAL A 58 0.85 11.53 -11.29
CA VAL A 58 0.37 10.33 -11.99
C VAL A 58 0.47 9.07 -11.14
N GLY A 59 -0.38 8.10 -11.45
CA GLY A 59 -0.36 6.75 -10.92
C GLY A 59 -0.57 6.65 -9.42
N HIS A 60 0.06 5.66 -8.81
CA HIS A 60 -0.03 5.36 -7.39
C HIS A 60 0.77 6.33 -6.51
N SER A 61 0.33 6.52 -5.26
CA SER A 61 1.11 7.19 -4.22
C SER A 61 1.47 6.19 -3.12
N ALA A 62 2.65 6.33 -2.53
CA ALA A 62 3.05 5.59 -1.33
C ALA A 62 2.90 6.50 -0.10
N HIS A 63 2.33 5.97 0.97
CA HIS A 63 2.15 6.67 2.24
C HIS A 63 2.71 5.82 3.37
N GLY A 64 3.93 6.15 3.81
CA GLY A 64 4.55 5.54 4.99
C GLY A 64 4.13 6.25 6.29
N GLN A 65 4.78 5.92 7.40
CA GLN A 65 4.51 6.54 8.70
C GLN A 65 4.97 8.02 8.68
N GLY A 66 4.02 8.93 8.52
CA GLY A 66 4.26 10.36 8.46
C GLY A 66 4.85 10.87 7.14
N VAL A 67 4.89 10.08 6.07
CA VAL A 67 5.48 10.45 4.77
C VAL A 67 4.53 10.15 3.64
N SER A 68 4.48 11.06 2.68
CA SER A 68 3.82 10.86 1.38
C SER A 68 4.84 10.92 0.25
N ALA A 69 4.62 10.08 -0.77
CA ALA A 69 5.48 10.00 -1.94
C ALA A 69 4.64 9.81 -3.21
N MET A 70 5.00 10.51 -4.28
CA MET A 70 4.33 10.45 -5.58
C MET A 70 5.31 10.66 -6.73
N VAL A 71 4.89 10.23 -7.92
CA VAL A 71 5.61 10.47 -9.17
C VAL A 71 4.83 11.47 -10.02
N ARG A 72 5.52 12.34 -10.74
CA ARG A 72 4.95 13.22 -11.77
C ARG A 72 4.99 12.55 -13.15
N GLU A 73 4.25 13.08 -14.10
CA GLU A 73 4.19 12.59 -15.47
C GLU A 73 5.57 12.60 -16.16
N ASP A 74 6.46 13.50 -15.79
CA ASP A 74 7.84 13.58 -16.26
C ASP A 74 8.77 12.51 -15.67
N GLY A 75 8.24 11.59 -14.86
CA GLY A 75 8.99 10.51 -14.21
C GLY A 75 9.81 10.94 -12.99
N THR A 76 9.67 12.17 -12.51
CA THR A 76 10.33 12.65 -11.29
C THR A 76 9.62 12.14 -10.04
N TYR A 77 10.39 11.75 -9.00
CA TYR A 77 9.86 11.24 -7.73
C TYR A 77 9.92 12.33 -6.67
N TRP A 78 8.85 12.49 -5.91
CA TRP A 78 8.69 13.55 -4.92
C TRP A 78 8.23 12.99 -3.59
N THR A 79 8.78 13.51 -2.51
CA THR A 79 8.44 13.11 -1.14
C THR A 79 8.25 14.34 -0.24
N TRP A 80 7.41 14.17 0.79
CA TRP A 80 7.18 15.16 1.83
C TRP A 80 6.66 14.49 3.09
N GLY A 81 6.67 15.22 4.20
CA GLY A 81 6.28 14.72 5.51
C GLY A 81 7.46 14.58 6.46
N ARG A 82 7.40 13.60 7.34
CA ARG A 82 8.37 13.35 8.42
C ARG A 82 9.71 12.83 7.91
N GLN A 83 10.82 13.33 8.54
CA GLN A 83 12.18 12.86 8.27
C GLN A 83 12.91 12.50 9.57
N THR A 84 13.04 11.21 9.87
CA THR A 84 13.76 10.71 11.07
C THR A 84 14.82 9.68 10.74
N HIS A 85 14.68 8.96 9.62
CA HIS A 85 15.54 7.86 9.20
C HIS A 85 16.01 7.99 7.74
N GLY A 86 15.97 9.21 7.19
CA GLY A 86 16.31 9.43 5.78
C GLY A 86 15.19 9.03 4.78
N GLN A 87 13.99 8.73 5.26
CA GLN A 87 12.89 8.19 4.44
C GLN A 87 12.39 9.14 3.35
N LEU A 88 12.70 10.44 3.40
CA LEU A 88 12.40 11.36 2.30
C LEU A 88 13.37 11.22 1.12
N GLY A 89 14.53 10.60 1.30
CA GLY A 89 15.48 10.34 0.21
C GLY A 89 16.30 11.56 -0.25
N HIS A 90 16.33 12.66 0.51
CA HIS A 90 16.97 13.93 0.12
C HIS A 90 18.44 14.05 0.54
N ASN A 91 19.10 12.92 0.87
CA ASN A 91 20.47 12.89 1.41
C ASN A 91 20.64 13.69 2.72
N GLN A 92 19.60 13.80 3.51
CA GLN A 92 19.59 14.48 4.81
C GLN A 92 18.95 13.57 5.85
N ALA A 93 19.59 13.41 6.99
CA ALA A 93 19.07 12.67 8.15
C ALA A 93 18.77 13.67 9.29
N THR A 94 17.81 14.55 9.08
CA THR A 94 17.42 15.54 10.08
C THR A 94 15.98 15.30 10.56
N ASN A 95 15.73 15.47 11.85
CA ASN A 95 14.39 15.40 12.46
C ASN A 95 13.50 16.60 12.05
N THR A 96 13.43 16.90 10.76
CA THR A 96 12.63 17.99 10.20
C THR A 96 11.48 17.42 9.36
N ALA A 97 10.31 18.02 9.47
CA ALA A 97 9.21 17.74 8.57
C ALA A 97 9.24 18.68 7.36
N ILE A 98 8.90 18.17 6.20
CA ILE A 98 8.75 18.96 4.97
C ILE A 98 7.27 18.94 4.58
N SER A 99 6.59 20.08 4.66
CA SER A 99 5.13 20.20 4.45
C SER A 99 4.73 20.42 2.98
N SER A 100 5.69 20.48 2.06
CA SER A 100 5.48 20.63 0.62
C SER A 100 6.27 19.57 -0.13
N PRO A 101 5.77 19.09 -1.29
CA PRO A 101 6.52 18.14 -2.10
C PRO A 101 7.91 18.66 -2.48
N VAL A 102 8.95 17.83 -2.27
CA VAL A 102 10.34 18.08 -2.69
C VAL A 102 10.82 16.91 -3.54
N GLN A 103 11.51 17.21 -4.65
CA GLN A 103 12.00 16.20 -5.58
C GLN A 103 13.17 15.39 -4.99
N VAL A 104 13.14 14.06 -5.21
CA VAL A 104 14.22 13.14 -4.84
C VAL A 104 15.21 13.03 -5.98
N GLY A 105 16.38 13.64 -5.82
CA GLY A 105 17.42 13.67 -6.87
C GLY A 105 16.95 14.33 -8.16
N SER A 106 17.60 13.98 -9.28
CA SER A 106 17.30 14.53 -10.62
C SER A 106 16.83 13.46 -11.62
N ASP A 107 16.59 12.24 -11.17
CA ASP A 107 16.23 11.12 -12.03
C ASP A 107 14.75 11.22 -12.47
N THR A 108 14.47 10.86 -13.73
CA THR A 108 13.16 10.91 -14.37
C THR A 108 12.65 9.54 -14.81
N THR A 109 13.22 8.45 -14.26
CA THR A 109 12.87 7.07 -14.63
C THR A 109 12.06 6.33 -13.57
N TRP A 110 11.58 7.03 -12.55
CA TRP A 110 10.81 6.46 -11.46
C TRP A 110 9.43 5.98 -11.92
N SER A 111 9.05 4.77 -11.53
CA SER A 111 7.74 4.23 -11.87
C SER A 111 6.63 4.77 -10.97
N SER A 112 5.49 5.12 -11.56
CA SER A 112 4.26 5.55 -10.88
C SER A 112 3.27 4.41 -10.63
N THR A 113 3.60 3.17 -11.02
CA THR A 113 2.66 2.04 -10.90
C THR A 113 2.65 1.43 -9.51
N TYR A 114 1.46 1.02 -9.04
CA TYR A 114 1.27 0.38 -7.73
C TYR A 114 2.26 -0.76 -7.46
N ASN A 115 2.49 -1.63 -8.43
CA ASN A 115 3.36 -2.79 -8.25
C ASN A 115 4.84 -2.46 -8.08
N LYS A 116 5.26 -1.28 -8.48
CA LYS A 116 6.67 -0.84 -8.52
C LYS A 116 7.03 0.17 -7.44
N MET A 117 6.07 0.64 -6.66
CA MET A 117 6.29 1.60 -5.57
C MET A 117 5.74 1.03 -4.26
N SER A 118 6.50 1.15 -3.19
CA SER A 118 6.10 0.74 -1.85
C SER A 118 6.62 1.70 -0.78
N GLY A 119 5.84 1.86 0.26
CA GLY A 119 6.07 2.74 1.40
C GLY A 119 4.84 2.68 2.31
N ASP A 120 4.24 1.49 2.48
CA ASP A 120 2.91 1.32 3.06
C ASP A 120 2.85 1.49 4.58
N GLY A 121 1.91 2.31 4.99
CA GLY A 121 1.27 2.43 6.30
C GLY A 121 2.19 2.67 7.49
N SER A 122 2.92 1.68 7.91
CA SER A 122 3.74 1.72 9.13
C SER A 122 5.24 1.68 8.83
N SER A 123 5.63 1.79 7.57
CA SER A 123 7.03 1.69 7.15
C SER A 123 7.74 3.05 7.16
N TYR A 124 8.96 3.06 7.66
CA TYR A 124 9.91 4.15 7.45
C TYR A 124 10.86 3.85 6.28
N THR A 125 10.61 2.77 5.53
CA THR A 125 11.41 2.33 4.40
C THR A 125 10.61 2.51 3.12
N PHE A 126 11.23 3.08 2.10
CA PHE A 126 10.65 3.31 0.78
C PHE A 126 11.36 2.50 -0.28
N ALA A 127 10.61 2.08 -1.28
CA ALA A 127 11.10 1.33 -2.43
C ALA A 127 10.44 1.82 -3.72
N ASN A 128 11.21 1.89 -4.80
CA ASN A 128 10.67 2.08 -6.14
C ASN A 128 11.51 1.32 -7.17
N ILE A 129 10.82 0.73 -8.14
CA ILE A 129 11.43 0.06 -9.29
C ILE A 129 11.37 1.04 -10.48
N LYS A 130 12.53 1.40 -11.03
CA LYS A 130 12.63 2.25 -12.20
C LYS A 130 12.12 1.55 -13.48
N THR A 131 11.95 2.31 -14.54
CA THR A 131 11.48 1.82 -15.84
C THR A 131 12.42 0.76 -16.44
N ASP A 132 13.71 0.78 -16.10
CA ASP A 132 14.73 -0.19 -16.50
C ASP A 132 14.72 -1.51 -15.69
N GLY A 133 13.81 -1.65 -14.72
CA GLY A 133 13.70 -2.83 -13.86
C GLY A 133 14.69 -2.87 -12.70
N THR A 134 15.43 -1.81 -12.41
CA THR A 134 16.26 -1.70 -11.21
C THR A 134 15.41 -1.32 -9.99
N LEU A 135 15.64 -2.00 -8.86
CA LEU A 135 14.98 -1.74 -7.58
C LEU A 135 15.86 -0.86 -6.70
N TRP A 136 15.29 0.21 -6.15
CA TRP A 136 15.96 1.16 -5.27
C TRP A 136 15.23 1.25 -3.94
N MET A 137 16.00 1.32 -2.84
CA MET A 137 15.46 1.38 -1.49
C MET A 137 16.19 2.41 -0.63
N TRP A 138 15.46 3.01 0.33
CA TRP A 138 16.00 3.99 1.29
C TRP A 138 15.10 4.11 2.53
N GLY A 139 15.56 4.88 3.51
CA GLY A 139 14.91 5.07 4.80
C GLY A 139 15.52 4.20 5.88
N ARG A 140 14.70 3.76 6.83
CA ARG A 140 15.12 2.89 7.93
C ARG A 140 15.51 1.49 7.43
N CYS A 141 16.70 1.02 7.87
CA CYS A 141 17.27 -0.26 7.44
C CYS A 141 17.71 -1.14 8.63
N SER A 142 17.35 -0.80 9.85
CA SER A 142 17.83 -1.40 11.11
C SER A 142 17.66 -2.92 11.23
N GLU A 143 16.78 -3.53 10.45
CA GLU A 143 16.51 -4.97 10.40
C GLU A 143 16.99 -5.59 9.07
N GLY A 144 17.81 -4.87 8.30
CA GLY A 144 18.28 -5.31 6.99
C GLY A 144 17.26 -5.17 5.85
N GLN A 145 16.08 -4.56 6.10
CA GLN A 145 14.97 -4.45 5.13
C GLN A 145 15.33 -3.65 3.88
N CYS A 146 16.42 -2.88 3.87
CA CYS A 146 16.93 -2.21 2.67
C CYS A 146 17.75 -3.13 1.75
N GLY A 147 18.05 -4.36 2.14
CA GLY A 147 18.65 -5.37 1.27
C GLY A 147 20.11 -5.13 0.82
N GLN A 148 20.86 -4.26 1.52
CA GLN A 148 22.21 -3.82 1.14
C GLN A 148 23.36 -4.66 1.76
N GLY A 149 23.04 -5.75 2.47
CA GLY A 149 24.03 -6.56 3.19
C GLY A 149 24.39 -6.03 4.57
N ASP A 150 23.77 -4.93 5.00
CA ASP A 150 23.97 -4.29 6.31
C ASP A 150 22.64 -3.76 6.90
N THR A 151 22.73 -3.08 8.04
CA THR A 151 21.57 -2.51 8.77
C THR A 151 21.63 -0.98 8.89
N ASN A 152 22.44 -0.30 8.08
CA ASN A 152 22.59 1.14 8.13
C ASN A 152 21.42 1.85 7.41
N ASP A 153 20.83 2.87 8.04
CA ASP A 153 19.80 3.71 7.43
C ASP A 153 20.33 4.42 6.17
N ARG A 154 19.45 4.63 5.20
CA ARG A 154 19.77 5.26 3.91
C ARG A 154 18.98 6.54 3.73
N SER A 155 19.67 7.68 3.67
CA SER A 155 19.07 9.00 3.46
C SER A 155 18.90 9.36 1.97
N SER A 156 19.32 8.50 1.07
CA SER A 156 19.13 8.60 -0.39
C SER A 156 18.87 7.22 -0.98
N PRO A 157 18.19 7.13 -2.14
CA PRO A 157 17.95 5.87 -2.82
C PRO A 157 19.26 5.10 -3.12
N VAL A 158 19.31 3.80 -2.76
CA VAL A 158 20.41 2.88 -3.07
C VAL A 158 19.86 1.68 -3.83
N GLN A 159 20.53 1.26 -4.90
CA GLN A 159 20.08 0.17 -5.75
C GLN A 159 20.29 -1.20 -5.06
N ILE A 160 19.27 -2.05 -5.14
CA ILE A 160 19.36 -3.47 -4.79
C ILE A 160 20.07 -4.22 -5.92
N PRO A 161 21.02 -5.14 -5.62
CA PRO A 161 21.68 -5.92 -6.65
C PRO A 161 20.71 -6.66 -7.58
N GLY A 162 21.02 -6.64 -8.87
CA GLY A 162 20.25 -7.28 -9.91
C GLY A 162 19.24 -6.36 -10.59
N THR A 163 18.70 -6.87 -11.69
CA THR A 163 17.73 -6.22 -12.55
C THR A 163 16.49 -7.10 -12.73
N ASN A 164 15.55 -6.71 -13.56
CA ASN A 164 14.32 -7.46 -13.84
C ASN A 164 13.35 -7.54 -12.66
N TRP A 165 13.43 -6.64 -11.70
CA TRP A 165 12.42 -6.49 -10.68
C TRP A 165 11.14 -5.90 -11.28
N VAL A 166 10.00 -6.53 -10.99
CA VAL A 166 8.69 -6.12 -11.54
C VAL A 166 7.67 -5.77 -10.46
N HIS A 167 7.92 -6.18 -9.20
CA HIS A 167 7.04 -5.92 -8.08
C HIS A 167 7.85 -5.79 -6.79
N VAL A 168 7.45 -4.86 -5.92
CA VAL A 168 8.00 -4.71 -4.57
C VAL A 168 6.92 -4.37 -3.58
N ARG A 169 6.99 -4.96 -2.39
CA ARG A 169 6.22 -4.61 -1.21
C ARG A 169 7.12 -4.61 0.01
N ASN A 170 6.98 -3.61 0.83
CA ASN A 170 7.62 -3.57 2.14
C ASN A 170 6.59 -3.23 3.23
N ASN A 171 6.88 -3.67 4.45
CA ASN A 171 6.22 -3.21 5.65
C ASN A 171 7.26 -3.07 6.76
N TYR A 172 6.96 -2.34 7.83
CA TYR A 172 7.82 -2.19 9.01
C TYR A 172 9.31 -2.51 8.80
N SER A 173 9.64 -3.79 8.74
CA SER A 173 11.00 -4.33 8.77
C SER A 173 11.25 -5.43 7.74
N ARG A 174 10.33 -5.65 6.80
CA ARG A 174 10.42 -6.70 5.78
C ARG A 174 10.17 -6.17 4.39
N THR A 175 10.87 -6.75 3.42
CA THR A 175 10.65 -6.47 2.01
C THR A 175 10.48 -7.77 1.24
N HIS A 176 9.53 -7.79 0.32
CA HIS A 176 9.34 -8.86 -0.64
C HIS A 176 9.31 -8.27 -2.04
N ALA A 177 9.94 -8.95 -2.99
CA ALA A 177 9.99 -8.49 -4.38
C ALA A 177 9.93 -9.67 -5.35
N ILE A 178 9.37 -9.42 -6.55
CA ILE A 178 9.22 -10.42 -7.60
C ILE A 178 10.01 -9.97 -8.82
N LYS A 179 10.71 -10.92 -9.43
CA LYS A 179 11.38 -10.74 -10.72
C LYS A 179 10.49 -11.20 -11.89
N SER A 180 10.82 -10.74 -13.08
CA SER A 180 10.08 -11.08 -14.33
C SER A 180 10.09 -12.59 -14.67
N ASP A 181 11.02 -13.35 -14.10
CA ASP A 181 11.10 -14.81 -14.21
C ASP A 181 10.12 -15.56 -13.29
N GLY A 182 9.28 -14.84 -12.53
CA GLY A 182 8.34 -15.41 -11.58
C GLY A 182 8.95 -15.88 -10.27
N THR A 183 10.20 -15.50 -9.95
CA THR A 183 10.82 -15.79 -8.64
C THR A 183 10.42 -14.73 -7.62
N LEU A 184 10.10 -15.17 -6.39
CA LEU A 184 9.76 -14.32 -5.24
C LEU A 184 10.95 -14.30 -4.27
N TRP A 185 11.31 -13.12 -3.80
CA TRP A 185 12.44 -12.85 -2.91
C TRP A 185 11.98 -12.09 -1.68
N ALA A 186 12.60 -12.35 -0.52
CA ALA A 186 12.33 -11.66 0.74
C ALA A 186 13.60 -11.37 1.52
N TRP A 187 13.59 -10.29 2.30
CA TRP A 187 14.66 -9.89 3.21
C TRP A 187 14.15 -8.95 4.31
N GLY A 188 15.02 -8.63 5.26
CA GLY A 188 14.69 -7.90 6.48
C GLY A 188 14.50 -8.83 7.67
N ASN A 189 13.69 -8.37 8.65
CA ASN A 189 13.41 -9.14 9.85
C ASN A 189 12.72 -10.46 9.51
N ASN A 190 13.31 -11.57 9.93
CA ASN A 190 12.75 -12.88 9.65
C ASN A 190 11.65 -13.25 10.65
N GLY A 191 11.91 -13.27 11.95
CA GLY A 191 10.92 -13.68 12.96
C GLY A 191 10.08 -14.88 12.55
N GLU A 192 10.61 -15.78 11.70
CA GLU A 192 9.93 -16.93 11.06
C GLU A 192 8.84 -16.56 10.03
N LEU A 193 8.75 -15.31 9.60
CA LEU A 193 7.60 -14.77 8.87
C LEU A 193 7.90 -14.36 7.42
N LEU A 194 9.17 -14.48 6.96
CA LEU A 194 9.57 -14.13 5.60
C LEU A 194 9.12 -15.15 4.53
N GLY A 195 8.79 -16.38 4.91
CA GLY A 195 8.42 -17.43 3.96
C GLY A 195 9.61 -18.16 3.30
N VAL A 196 10.84 -17.93 3.75
CA VAL A 196 12.06 -18.47 3.14
C VAL A 196 12.44 -19.86 3.63
N ASN A 197 11.61 -20.51 4.46
CA ASN A 197 11.77 -21.89 4.97
C ASN A 197 13.11 -22.14 5.70
N THR A 198 13.54 -21.19 6.51
CA THR A 198 14.74 -21.36 7.32
C THR A 198 14.40 -21.66 8.77
N PRO A 199 15.16 -22.54 9.44
CA PRO A 199 14.92 -22.88 10.86
C PRO A 199 15.32 -21.74 11.81
N GLU A 200 16.13 -20.80 11.35
CA GLU A 200 16.73 -19.76 12.16
C GLU A 200 15.91 -18.48 12.12
N ASN A 201 15.83 -17.80 13.26
CA ASN A 201 15.21 -16.46 13.38
C ASN A 201 16.18 -15.35 12.99
N ASN A 202 17.11 -15.63 12.08
CA ASN A 202 18.11 -14.67 11.63
C ASN A 202 17.49 -13.72 10.60
N ASP A 203 17.69 -12.43 10.81
CA ASP A 203 17.36 -11.41 9.84
C ASP A 203 18.25 -11.49 8.61
N TYR A 204 17.69 -11.15 7.46
CA TYR A 204 18.41 -11.18 6.20
C TYR A 204 18.57 -9.76 5.65
N SER A 205 19.78 -9.25 5.68
CA SER A 205 20.14 -7.95 5.10
C SER A 205 20.36 -7.99 3.58
N SER A 206 20.17 -9.16 2.95
CA SER A 206 20.25 -9.35 1.48
C SER A 206 19.09 -10.22 0.98
N PRO A 207 18.62 -10.05 -0.27
CA PRO A 207 17.54 -10.84 -0.83
C PRO A 207 17.76 -12.35 -0.74
N LYS A 208 16.77 -13.08 -0.19
CA LYS A 208 16.66 -14.54 -0.15
C LYS A 208 15.47 -15.00 -0.98
N GLN A 209 15.64 -16.02 -1.82
CA GLN A 209 14.55 -16.55 -2.62
C GLN A 209 13.58 -17.37 -1.77
N ILE A 210 12.27 -17.10 -1.91
CA ILE A 210 11.19 -17.95 -1.39
C ILE A 210 11.05 -19.16 -2.31
N PRO A 211 10.88 -20.39 -1.77
CA PRO A 211 10.76 -21.58 -2.60
C PRO A 211 9.61 -21.51 -3.62
N GLY A 212 9.86 -21.99 -4.81
CA GLY A 212 8.91 -22.05 -5.92
C GLY A 212 9.12 -20.95 -6.95
N THR A 213 8.43 -21.13 -8.07
CA THR A 213 8.36 -20.22 -9.22
C THR A 213 6.91 -19.98 -9.59
N SER A 214 6.64 -19.24 -10.64
CA SER A 214 5.28 -18.91 -11.09
C SER A 214 4.50 -17.97 -10.17
N TRP A 215 5.22 -17.21 -9.33
CA TRP A 215 4.64 -16.15 -8.52
C TRP A 215 4.26 -14.97 -9.41
N THR A 216 3.02 -14.49 -9.25
CA THR A 216 2.52 -13.31 -9.98
C THR A 216 2.77 -12.03 -9.18
N THR A 217 2.59 -10.87 -9.82
CA THR A 217 2.63 -9.57 -9.16
C THR A 217 1.47 -9.33 -8.18
N ASN A 218 0.56 -10.29 -8.01
CA ASN A 218 -0.51 -10.25 -7.01
C ASN A 218 0.03 -10.72 -5.65
N LEU A 219 0.89 -9.91 -5.07
CA LEU A 219 1.56 -10.08 -3.78
C LEU A 219 1.11 -9.01 -2.80
N THR A 220 0.84 -9.40 -1.56
CA THR A 220 0.66 -8.48 -0.44
C THR A 220 1.46 -8.95 0.76
N ILE A 221 1.92 -7.99 1.58
CA ILE A 221 2.61 -8.24 2.82
C ILE A 221 1.72 -7.82 3.98
N LEU A 222 1.51 -8.74 4.89
CA LEU A 222 0.77 -8.54 6.13
C LEU A 222 1.71 -8.14 7.27
N LYS A 223 1.14 -7.73 8.40
CA LYS A 223 1.93 -7.46 9.60
C LYS A 223 2.86 -8.62 9.95
N ASN A 224 2.37 -9.85 9.90
CA ASN A 224 3.06 -11.05 10.36
C ASN A 224 3.16 -12.14 9.28
N GLY A 225 3.33 -11.78 8.01
CA GLY A 225 3.47 -12.75 6.93
C GLY A 225 3.21 -12.15 5.55
N GLY A 226 2.78 -12.98 4.62
CA GLY A 226 2.47 -12.54 3.27
C GLY A 226 1.52 -13.48 2.53
N ALA A 227 0.99 -12.98 1.42
CA ALA A 227 0.13 -13.74 0.52
C ALA A 227 0.45 -13.43 -0.94
N CYS A 228 0.40 -14.43 -1.81
CA CYS A 228 0.63 -14.27 -3.23
C CYS A 228 -0.20 -15.26 -4.05
N VAL A 229 -0.70 -14.81 -5.20
CA VAL A 229 -1.37 -15.64 -6.19
C VAL A 229 -0.34 -16.17 -7.18
N ARG A 230 -0.43 -17.46 -7.55
CA ARG A 230 0.38 -18.07 -8.63
C ARG A 230 -0.31 -17.98 -9.97
N THR A 231 0.43 -18.24 -11.04
CA THR A 231 -0.07 -18.22 -12.43
C THR A 231 -1.15 -19.28 -12.70
N ASP A 232 -1.24 -20.33 -11.88
CA ASP A 232 -2.28 -21.36 -11.91
C ASP A 232 -3.58 -20.95 -11.18
N GLY A 233 -3.65 -19.71 -10.67
CA GLY A 233 -4.81 -19.20 -9.94
C GLY A 233 -4.92 -19.67 -8.50
N THR A 234 -3.92 -20.36 -7.95
CA THR A 234 -3.88 -20.76 -6.54
C THR A 234 -3.39 -19.61 -5.66
N LEU A 235 -3.98 -19.50 -4.46
CA LEU A 235 -3.57 -18.51 -3.45
C LEU A 235 -2.70 -19.19 -2.39
N TRP A 236 -1.56 -18.59 -2.08
CA TRP A 236 -0.59 -19.09 -1.11
C TRP A 236 -0.32 -18.04 -0.03
N MET A 237 -0.18 -18.50 1.23
CA MET A 237 0.08 -17.64 2.39
C MET A 237 1.18 -18.23 3.27
N TRP A 238 1.89 -17.36 4.02
CA TRP A 238 2.92 -17.73 4.98
C TRP A 238 2.96 -16.75 6.14
N GLY A 239 3.62 -17.13 7.23
CA GLY A 239 3.78 -16.31 8.43
C GLY A 239 2.97 -16.80 9.61
N ALA A 240 2.59 -15.86 10.50
CA ALA A 240 1.81 -16.14 11.71
C ALA A 240 0.37 -16.55 11.40
N ASN A 241 -0.20 -17.37 12.28
CA ASN A 241 -1.57 -17.87 12.14
C ASN A 241 -2.38 -17.79 13.46
N ASP A 242 -2.01 -16.91 14.37
CA ASP A 242 -2.65 -16.79 15.68
C ASP A 242 -4.15 -16.50 15.58
N ASN A 243 -4.56 -15.75 14.55
CA ASN A 243 -5.95 -15.35 14.29
C ASN A 243 -6.56 -16.09 13.10
N GLY A 244 -5.96 -17.20 12.63
CA GLY A 244 -6.42 -17.94 11.48
C GLY A 244 -6.23 -17.23 10.15
N ILE A 245 -5.34 -16.21 10.09
CA ILE A 245 -5.13 -15.39 8.89
C ILE A 245 -4.68 -16.21 7.67
N LEU A 246 -4.02 -17.36 7.87
CA LEU A 246 -3.57 -18.22 6.78
C LEU A 246 -4.71 -18.94 6.04
N GLY A 247 -5.97 -18.74 6.44
CA GLY A 247 -7.14 -19.27 5.73
C GLY A 247 -7.32 -20.79 5.82
N GLN A 248 -6.80 -21.43 6.87
CA GLN A 248 -6.78 -22.89 7.08
C GLN A 248 -7.94 -23.39 7.96
N ASN A 249 -9.04 -22.64 8.07
CA ASN A 249 -10.23 -22.92 8.90
C ASN A 249 -10.01 -22.90 10.42
N SER A 250 -8.79 -22.67 10.87
CA SER A 250 -8.47 -22.57 12.31
C SER A 250 -7.22 -21.71 12.54
N PRO A 251 -7.09 -21.06 13.69
CA PRO A 251 -5.81 -20.67 14.23
C PRO A 251 -4.90 -21.89 14.37
N GLY A 252 -3.58 -21.71 14.30
CA GLY A 252 -2.67 -22.84 14.42
C GLY A 252 -1.22 -22.42 14.23
N PRO A 253 -0.32 -23.36 13.91
CA PRO A 253 1.11 -23.06 13.82
C PRO A 253 1.42 -22.06 12.71
N HIS A 254 2.41 -21.23 12.96
CA HIS A 254 3.02 -20.35 11.98
C HIS A 254 3.58 -21.15 10.81
N ARG A 255 3.68 -20.56 9.64
CA ARG A 255 4.24 -21.19 8.43
C ARG A 255 5.46 -20.45 7.94
N LYS A 256 6.63 -21.09 8.07
CA LYS A 256 7.92 -20.56 7.59
C LYS A 256 8.07 -20.61 6.07
N SER A 257 7.18 -21.32 5.39
CA SER A 257 7.10 -21.44 3.93
C SER A 257 5.66 -21.29 3.46
N PRO A 258 5.43 -20.89 2.20
CA PRO A 258 4.10 -20.76 1.65
C PRO A 258 3.26 -22.04 1.75
N ILE A 259 1.99 -21.90 2.18
CA ILE A 259 0.96 -22.94 2.19
C ILE A 259 -0.25 -22.49 1.36
N GLN A 260 -0.85 -23.39 0.59
CA GLN A 260 -2.01 -23.06 -0.25
C GLN A 260 -3.27 -22.84 0.59
N VAL A 261 -4.08 -21.85 0.22
CA VAL A 261 -5.40 -21.56 0.81
C VAL A 261 -6.45 -22.39 0.07
N GLY A 262 -6.94 -23.45 0.71
CA GLY A 262 -7.92 -24.35 0.11
C GLY A 262 -7.42 -25.01 -1.19
N SER A 263 -8.35 -25.41 -2.05
CA SER A 263 -8.06 -26.04 -3.35
C SER A 263 -8.53 -25.22 -4.55
N ASP A 264 -8.98 -23.97 -4.33
CA ASP A 264 -9.53 -23.12 -5.38
C ASP A 264 -8.41 -22.57 -6.27
N THR A 265 -8.65 -22.54 -7.58
CA THR A 265 -7.72 -22.07 -8.63
C THR A 265 -8.25 -20.86 -9.38
N THR A 266 -9.23 -20.15 -8.80
CA THR A 266 -9.87 -18.97 -9.42
C THR A 266 -9.43 -17.64 -8.79
N TRP A 267 -8.45 -17.65 -7.89
CA TRP A 267 -7.93 -16.45 -7.30
C TRP A 267 -7.16 -15.60 -8.31
N SER A 268 -7.47 -14.31 -8.37
CA SER A 268 -6.89 -13.37 -9.35
C SER A 268 -6.05 -12.26 -8.75
N LYS A 269 -6.46 -11.73 -7.60
CA LYS A 269 -5.77 -10.64 -6.89
C LYS A 269 -5.81 -10.86 -5.39
N VAL A 270 -4.85 -10.29 -4.67
CA VAL A 270 -4.82 -10.26 -3.21
C VAL A 270 -4.44 -8.87 -2.71
N ALA A 271 -5.04 -8.45 -1.60
CA ALA A 271 -4.71 -7.24 -0.87
C ALA A 271 -4.76 -7.53 0.64
N GLY A 272 -3.93 -6.87 1.42
CA GLY A 272 -3.88 -7.10 2.86
C GLY A 272 -3.47 -5.87 3.63
N ASP A 273 -3.80 -5.84 4.92
CA ASP A 273 -3.41 -4.76 5.83
C ASP A 273 -2.00 -5.02 6.38
N ALA A 274 -1.04 -4.25 5.91
CA ALA A 274 0.35 -4.34 6.36
C ALA A 274 0.54 -4.03 7.87
N SER A 275 -0.43 -3.37 8.49
CA SER A 275 -0.41 -3.02 9.91
C SER A 275 -1.18 -4.02 10.79
N ARG A 276 -2.10 -4.78 10.18
CA ARG A 276 -3.02 -5.69 10.86
C ARG A 276 -3.25 -6.94 10.03
N ASP A 277 -3.62 -8.03 10.70
CA ASP A 277 -3.83 -9.33 10.05
C ASP A 277 -5.26 -9.42 9.47
N ALA A 278 -5.53 -8.68 8.41
CA ALA A 278 -6.72 -8.76 7.58
C ALA A 278 -6.34 -8.91 6.11
N ILE A 279 -6.99 -9.80 5.41
CA ILE A 279 -6.71 -10.15 4.02
C ILE A 279 -7.97 -10.06 3.17
N PHE A 280 -7.79 -9.63 1.94
CA PHE A 280 -8.81 -9.58 0.89
C PHE A 280 -8.29 -10.29 -0.35
N ALA A 281 -9.14 -11.07 -1.00
CA ALA A 281 -8.81 -11.74 -2.25
C ALA A 281 -9.97 -11.68 -3.23
N PHE A 282 -9.64 -11.54 -4.50
CA PHE A 282 -10.60 -11.49 -5.59
C PHE A 282 -10.55 -12.81 -6.37
N LYS A 283 -11.69 -13.27 -6.82
CA LYS A 283 -11.77 -14.32 -7.81
C LYS A 283 -11.94 -13.76 -9.23
N THR A 284 -11.71 -14.60 -10.21
CA THR A 284 -11.87 -14.25 -11.63
C THR A 284 -13.31 -13.89 -12.03
N ASP A 285 -14.29 -14.31 -11.23
CA ASP A 285 -15.71 -13.94 -11.37
C ASP A 285 -16.08 -12.55 -10.82
N GLY A 286 -15.09 -11.80 -10.30
CA GLY A 286 -15.27 -10.46 -9.73
C GLY A 286 -15.80 -10.45 -8.30
N THR A 287 -15.90 -11.61 -7.63
CA THR A 287 -16.25 -11.67 -6.21
C THR A 287 -15.07 -11.30 -5.33
N LEU A 288 -15.37 -10.61 -4.21
CA LEU A 288 -14.42 -10.23 -3.18
C LEU A 288 -14.62 -11.12 -1.94
N TRP A 289 -13.51 -11.62 -1.40
CA TRP A 289 -13.46 -12.45 -0.21
C TRP A 289 -12.54 -11.83 0.83
N SER A 290 -12.89 -11.94 2.11
CA SER A 290 -12.06 -11.42 3.21
C SER A 290 -12.09 -12.33 4.42
N TRP A 291 -10.97 -12.36 5.19
CA TRP A 291 -10.84 -13.09 6.45
C TRP A 291 -9.69 -12.50 7.29
N GLY A 292 -9.48 -13.04 8.50
CA GLY A 292 -8.56 -12.52 9.50
C GLY A 292 -9.25 -11.67 10.55
N ILE A 293 -8.53 -10.75 11.19
CA ILE A 293 -9.00 -9.91 12.28
C ILE A 293 -10.08 -8.94 11.81
N ASN A 294 -11.20 -8.86 12.58
CA ASN A 294 -12.36 -8.03 12.24
C ASN A 294 -12.90 -7.16 13.39
N GLY A 295 -12.13 -6.88 14.41
CA GLY A 295 -12.58 -6.14 15.60
C GLY A 295 -13.16 -4.74 15.33
N ASN A 296 -12.84 -4.12 14.20
CA ASN A 296 -13.36 -2.81 13.77
C ASN A 296 -14.36 -2.90 12.59
N GLY A 297 -14.79 -4.11 12.19
CA GLY A 297 -15.67 -4.31 11.04
C GLY A 297 -14.96 -4.18 9.69
N ASN A 298 -13.64 -4.16 9.67
CA ASN A 298 -12.79 -3.93 8.51
C ASN A 298 -12.89 -5.00 7.42
N LEU A 299 -13.45 -6.19 7.71
CA LEU A 299 -13.70 -7.23 6.71
C LEU A 299 -14.98 -6.98 5.86
N GLY A 300 -15.87 -6.06 6.26
CA GLY A 300 -17.05 -5.69 5.46
C GLY A 300 -18.25 -6.64 5.55
N HIS A 301 -18.35 -7.47 6.60
CA HIS A 301 -19.40 -8.48 6.77
C HIS A 301 -20.60 -8.04 7.63
N ASN A 302 -20.76 -6.74 7.88
CA ASN A 302 -21.76 -6.17 8.79
C ASN A 302 -21.70 -6.72 10.22
N ASN A 303 -20.51 -7.12 10.66
CA ASN A 303 -20.23 -7.61 12.00
C ASN A 303 -18.74 -7.38 12.35
N LYS A 304 -18.33 -7.83 13.55
CA LYS A 304 -16.94 -7.75 14.05
C LYS A 304 -16.31 -9.12 14.29
N THR A 305 -16.86 -10.18 13.71
CA THR A 305 -16.37 -11.55 13.89
C THR A 305 -15.08 -11.78 13.09
N THR A 306 -14.04 -12.30 13.73
CA THR A 306 -12.81 -12.80 13.08
C THR A 306 -13.11 -14.09 12.33
N TYR A 307 -12.62 -14.23 11.12
CA TYR A 307 -12.79 -15.42 10.27
C TYR A 307 -11.44 -16.05 9.97
N SER A 308 -11.35 -17.38 10.12
CA SER A 308 -10.14 -18.17 9.84
C SER A 308 -10.16 -18.85 8.46
N SER A 309 -11.14 -18.52 7.64
CA SER A 309 -11.26 -18.96 6.24
C SER A 309 -11.89 -17.88 5.39
N PRO A 310 -11.64 -17.90 4.07
CA PRO A 310 -12.24 -16.93 3.15
C PRO A 310 -13.76 -16.89 3.28
N LYS A 311 -14.32 -15.68 3.45
CA LYS A 311 -15.75 -15.41 3.44
C LYS A 311 -16.06 -14.32 2.42
N GLN A 312 -17.09 -14.53 1.60
CA GLN A 312 -17.46 -13.58 0.55
C GLN A 312 -18.02 -12.29 1.15
N VAL A 313 -17.48 -11.14 0.72
CA VAL A 313 -18.03 -9.82 0.97
C VAL A 313 -19.23 -9.59 0.06
N THR A 314 -20.32 -9.03 0.59
CA THR A 314 -21.53 -8.77 -0.20
C THR A 314 -21.27 -7.82 -1.37
N GLY A 315 -21.92 -8.10 -2.48
CA GLY A 315 -21.76 -7.36 -3.73
C GLY A 315 -20.71 -7.99 -4.66
N THR A 316 -20.80 -7.61 -5.90
CA THR A 316 -19.91 -8.04 -6.99
C THR A 316 -19.30 -6.81 -7.66
N THR A 317 -18.46 -7.03 -8.68
CA THR A 317 -17.85 -5.96 -9.48
C THR A 317 -16.77 -5.12 -8.76
N TRP A 318 -16.15 -5.65 -7.73
CA TRP A 318 -15.01 -4.99 -7.09
C TRP A 318 -13.78 -5.00 -8.00
N ASN A 319 -13.18 -3.84 -8.23
CA ASN A 319 -11.99 -3.67 -9.03
C ASN A 319 -10.71 -3.69 -8.20
N THR A 320 -10.67 -2.88 -7.13
CA THR A 320 -9.50 -2.79 -6.26
C THR A 320 -9.90 -2.61 -4.80
N ILE A 321 -9.04 -3.07 -3.90
CA ILE A 321 -9.12 -2.84 -2.46
C ILE A 321 -7.76 -2.34 -1.99
N ARG A 322 -7.78 -1.37 -1.06
CA ARG A 322 -6.64 -0.93 -0.26
C ARG A 322 -7.04 -0.92 1.20
N THR A 323 -6.14 -1.33 2.06
CA THR A 323 -6.42 -1.42 3.49
C THR A 323 -5.20 -1.03 4.32
N CYS A 324 -5.41 -0.28 5.38
CA CYS A 324 -4.40 0.10 6.34
C CYS A 324 -5.04 0.46 7.68
N ASN A 325 -4.45 -0.03 8.78
CA ASN A 325 -4.84 0.29 10.15
C ASN A 325 -6.35 0.18 10.39
N TYR A 326 -6.92 -0.99 10.05
CA TYR A 326 -8.34 -1.35 10.16
C TYR A 326 -9.32 -0.57 9.28
N ALA A 327 -8.86 0.30 8.39
CA ALA A 327 -9.72 0.91 7.39
C ALA A 327 -9.55 0.22 6.04
N THR A 328 -10.63 0.12 5.30
CA THR A 328 -10.67 -0.48 3.97
C THR A 328 -11.35 0.47 3.00
N LEU A 329 -10.75 0.67 1.85
CA LEU A 329 -11.32 1.39 0.72
C LEU A 329 -11.36 0.47 -0.50
N GLY A 330 -12.39 0.62 -1.31
CA GLY A 330 -12.55 -0.15 -2.54
C GLY A 330 -13.18 0.68 -3.66
N ILE A 331 -12.74 0.43 -4.88
CA ILE A 331 -13.37 0.97 -6.09
C ILE A 331 -14.00 -0.19 -6.86
N LYS A 332 -15.23 0.01 -7.29
CA LYS A 332 -15.95 -0.92 -8.16
C LYS A 332 -15.67 -0.64 -9.64
N ASN A 333 -16.03 -1.59 -10.51
CA ASN A 333 -15.87 -1.46 -11.96
C ASN A 333 -16.67 -0.29 -12.58
N ASP A 334 -17.70 0.20 -11.86
CA ASP A 334 -18.48 1.38 -12.24
C ASP A 334 -17.82 2.71 -11.83
N GLY A 335 -16.59 2.65 -11.29
CA GLY A 335 -15.83 3.81 -10.84
C GLY A 335 -16.29 4.40 -9.51
N THR A 336 -17.21 3.77 -8.77
CA THR A 336 -17.66 4.25 -7.45
C THR A 336 -16.62 3.90 -6.36
N LEU A 337 -16.37 4.84 -5.44
CA LEU A 337 -15.51 4.66 -4.28
C LEU A 337 -16.34 4.24 -3.07
N TRP A 338 -15.88 3.23 -2.34
CA TRP A 338 -16.49 2.68 -1.13
C TRP A 338 -15.50 2.59 0.00
N SER A 339 -15.95 2.73 1.24
CA SER A 339 -15.08 2.58 2.41
C SER A 339 -15.81 1.95 3.60
N TRP A 340 -15.04 1.28 4.48
CA TRP A 340 -15.52 0.67 5.72
C TRP A 340 -14.37 0.38 6.70
N GLY A 341 -14.71 -0.08 7.90
CA GLY A 341 -13.75 -0.33 8.99
C GLY A 341 -13.64 0.82 9.97
N ALA A 342 -12.45 0.99 10.52
CA ALA A 342 -12.14 2.08 11.43
C ALA A 342 -12.08 3.42 10.69
N ASN A 343 -12.55 4.49 11.35
CA ASN A 343 -12.61 5.84 10.80
C ASN A 343 -11.86 6.86 11.67
N TYR A 344 -10.65 6.53 12.08
CA TYR A 344 -9.82 7.49 12.81
C TYR A 344 -9.43 8.65 11.88
N ALA A 345 -9.59 9.89 12.36
CA ALA A 345 -9.28 11.11 11.62
C ALA A 345 -10.02 11.23 10.26
N GLY A 346 -11.24 10.70 10.15
CA GLY A 346 -12.09 10.85 8.96
C GLY A 346 -11.59 10.15 7.69
N LYS A 347 -10.65 9.20 7.78
CA LYS A 347 -10.00 8.58 6.61
C LYS A 347 -10.94 7.75 5.71
N LEU A 348 -12.15 7.44 6.15
CA LEU A 348 -13.18 6.83 5.31
C LEU A 348 -13.84 7.83 4.33
N GLY A 349 -13.62 9.14 4.49
CA GLY A 349 -14.09 10.17 3.55
C GLY A 349 -15.58 10.48 3.61
N HIS A 350 -16.27 10.21 4.74
CA HIS A 350 -17.70 10.44 4.90
C HIS A 350 -18.07 11.72 5.66
N ASN A 351 -17.09 12.60 5.90
CA ASN A 351 -17.26 13.81 6.70
C ASN A 351 -17.74 13.55 8.15
N ASP A 352 -17.36 12.40 8.69
CA ASP A 352 -17.56 12.00 10.08
C ASP A 352 -16.46 11.04 10.54
N ASP A 353 -16.46 10.65 11.83
CA ASP A 353 -15.51 9.71 12.43
C ASP A 353 -16.15 8.34 12.76
N ASN A 354 -17.34 8.06 12.22
CA ASN A 354 -18.07 6.84 12.53
C ASN A 354 -17.44 5.61 11.84
N LYS A 355 -17.21 4.53 12.60
CA LYS A 355 -16.80 3.23 12.07
C LYS A 355 -17.95 2.58 11.30
N ARG A 356 -17.60 1.83 10.26
CA ARG A 356 -18.56 1.09 9.42
C ARG A 356 -18.14 -0.37 9.27
N SER A 357 -19.07 -1.29 9.53
CA SER A 357 -18.79 -2.74 9.42
C SER A 357 -19.21 -3.36 8.07
N SER A 358 -19.75 -2.55 7.18
CA SER A 358 -20.11 -2.90 5.80
C SER A 358 -19.67 -1.79 4.84
N PRO A 359 -19.42 -2.12 3.56
CA PRO A 359 -19.11 -1.11 2.56
C PRO A 359 -20.18 -0.01 2.46
N VAL A 360 -19.75 1.26 2.49
CA VAL A 360 -20.58 2.46 2.28
C VAL A 360 -19.94 3.30 1.19
N GLN A 361 -20.74 3.80 0.23
CA GLN A 361 -20.24 4.60 -0.89
C GLN A 361 -19.79 5.98 -0.40
N VAL A 362 -18.62 6.42 -0.87
CA VAL A 362 -18.06 7.75 -0.60
C VAL A 362 -18.52 8.73 -1.68
N GLY A 363 -19.42 9.64 -1.32
CA GLY A 363 -19.98 10.60 -2.27
C GLY A 363 -20.78 9.94 -3.40
N SER A 364 -21.00 10.66 -4.49
CA SER A 364 -21.76 10.20 -5.66
C SER A 364 -20.94 10.11 -6.95
N ALA A 365 -19.65 10.45 -6.93
CA ALA A 365 -18.79 10.43 -8.10
C ALA A 365 -18.48 8.99 -8.57
N THR A 366 -18.37 8.81 -9.89
CA THR A 366 -18.16 7.52 -10.56
C THR A 366 -16.90 7.44 -11.41
N GLY A 367 -16.01 8.44 -11.34
CA GLY A 367 -14.78 8.52 -12.11
C GLY A 367 -13.50 8.13 -11.33
N TRP A 368 -13.64 7.47 -10.14
CA TRP A 368 -12.47 7.13 -9.32
C TRP A 368 -11.59 6.06 -9.98
N GLN A 369 -10.29 6.37 -10.08
CA GLN A 369 -9.29 5.54 -10.75
C GLN A 369 -8.69 4.51 -9.79
N ALA A 370 -8.88 3.23 -10.10
CA ALA A 370 -8.55 2.10 -9.21
C ALA A 370 -7.06 1.96 -8.92
N ASP A 371 -6.19 2.27 -9.86
CA ASP A 371 -4.73 2.17 -9.76
C ASP A 371 -4.10 3.33 -9.00
N THR A 372 -4.85 4.40 -8.75
CA THR A 372 -4.40 5.59 -8.02
C THR A 372 -4.82 5.57 -6.55
N LEU A 373 -5.74 4.67 -6.15
CA LEU A 373 -6.20 4.56 -4.77
C LEU A 373 -5.06 4.13 -3.84
N SER A 374 -4.83 4.91 -2.80
CA SER A 374 -3.84 4.62 -1.75
C SER A 374 -4.38 5.00 -0.38
N ILE A 375 -3.99 4.24 0.63
CA ILE A 375 -4.30 4.50 2.03
C ILE A 375 -3.07 4.24 2.89
N GLY A 376 -2.67 5.24 3.66
CA GLY A 376 -1.66 5.16 4.70
C GLY A 376 -2.29 5.07 6.09
N GLN A 377 -1.45 5.18 7.13
CA GLN A 377 -1.92 5.14 8.51
C GLN A 377 -2.93 6.27 8.78
N ASP A 378 -2.64 7.48 8.30
CA ASP A 378 -3.37 8.70 8.62
C ASP A 378 -3.91 9.43 7.39
N VAL A 379 -3.51 9.04 6.18
CA VAL A 379 -3.81 9.73 4.92
C VAL A 379 -4.35 8.78 3.88
N THR A 380 -5.33 9.25 3.12
CA THR A 380 -5.88 8.58 1.94
C THR A 380 -5.76 9.48 0.71
N SER A 381 -5.55 8.89 -0.46
CA SER A 381 -5.55 9.61 -1.73
C SER A 381 -6.13 8.77 -2.87
N ALA A 382 -6.76 9.43 -3.83
CA ALA A 382 -7.25 8.84 -5.06
C ALA A 382 -7.34 9.92 -6.16
N THR A 383 -7.37 9.50 -7.42
CA THR A 383 -7.62 10.39 -8.56
C THR A 383 -9.05 10.21 -9.03
N LEU A 384 -9.71 11.33 -9.31
CA LEU A 384 -11.02 11.41 -9.92
C LEU A 384 -10.84 11.95 -11.35
N GLU A 385 -11.43 11.27 -12.30
CA GLU A 385 -11.56 11.71 -13.70
C GLU A 385 -12.90 12.42 -13.85
N GLU A 386 -12.88 13.72 -14.18
CA GLU A 386 -14.07 14.55 -14.41
C GLU A 386 -14.43 14.66 -15.90
#